data_f77ef24545782eb0e2fac3320ec44372
#
_entry.id   f77ef24545782eb0e2fac3320ec44372
#
_cell.length_a   1.000
_cell.length_b   1.000
_cell.length_c   1.000
_cell.angle_alpha   90.00
_cell.angle_beta   90.00
_cell.angle_gamma   90.00
#
_symmetry.space_group_name_H-M   'P 1'
#
loop_
_entity.id
_entity.type
_entity.pdbx_description
1 polymer ?
#
loop_
_entity_poly.entity_id
_entity_poly.type
_entity_poly.pdbx_seq_one_letter_code
_entity_poly.pdbx_strand_id
1 'polypeptide(L)'
;MRGPEGKFQDTVASWLRGKGCRVVKNDPLIGRQKGIPDLTFFKDGMWGMLEIKAAEDSDKQPGQEEWVKWADENSYGAFVWPGARWKEVKSELEQML
;
A
#
# COMPACT_ATOMS: atom_id res chain seq x y z
N MET A 1 11.07 -16.23 -1.39
CA MET A 1 11.49 -15.99 -0.01
C MET A 1 11.05 -14.62 0.45
N ARG A 2 10.62 -14.53 1.69
CA ARG A 2 10.07 -13.27 2.21
C ARG A 2 11.13 -12.52 3.01
N GLY A 3 11.52 -11.34 2.54
CA GLY A 3 12.37 -10.44 3.29
C GLY A 3 11.56 -9.58 4.24
N PRO A 4 12.21 -8.62 4.93
CA PRO A 4 11.52 -7.70 5.84
C PRO A 4 10.36 -6.95 5.18
N GLU A 5 10.53 -6.55 3.93
CA GLU A 5 9.48 -5.86 3.18
C GLU A 5 8.26 -6.74 2.98
N GLY A 6 8.47 -8.02 2.63
CA GLY A 6 7.36 -8.97 2.47
C GLY A 6 6.62 -9.25 3.75
N LYS A 7 7.34 -9.34 4.87
CA LYS A 7 6.72 -9.52 6.18
C LYS A 7 5.90 -8.30 6.56
N PHE A 8 6.41 -7.11 6.30
CA PHE A 8 5.68 -5.89 6.59
C PHE A 8 4.44 -5.78 5.70
N GLN A 9 4.54 -6.15 4.43
CA GLN A 9 3.38 -6.20 3.55
C GLN A 9 2.27 -7.07 4.12
N ASP A 10 2.62 -8.23 4.68
CA ASP A 10 1.63 -9.10 5.31
C ASP A 10 1.00 -8.44 6.53
N THR A 11 1.79 -7.73 7.33
CA THR A 11 1.30 -6.99 8.47
C THR A 11 0.26 -5.94 8.05
N VAL A 12 0.58 -5.18 7.02
CA VAL A 12 -0.33 -4.15 6.49
C VAL A 12 -1.60 -4.78 5.95
N ALA A 13 -1.48 -5.83 5.14
CA ALA A 13 -2.64 -6.51 4.57
C ALA A 13 -3.54 -7.08 5.65
N SER A 14 -2.96 -7.70 6.68
CA SER A 14 -3.73 -8.25 7.80
C SER A 14 -4.47 -7.18 8.57
N TRP A 15 -3.82 -6.03 8.79
CA TRP A 15 -4.47 -4.91 9.47
C TRP A 15 -5.67 -4.40 8.68
N LEU A 16 -5.51 -4.25 7.37
CA LEU A 16 -6.59 -3.79 6.48
C LEU A 16 -7.76 -4.79 6.51
N ARG A 17 -7.47 -6.09 6.44
CA ARG A 17 -8.51 -7.11 6.50
C ARG A 17 -9.24 -7.08 7.85
N GLY A 18 -8.51 -6.83 8.92
CA GLY A 18 -9.09 -6.66 10.25
C GLY A 18 -10.04 -5.48 10.34
N LYS A 19 -9.87 -4.48 9.49
CA LYS A 19 -10.77 -3.32 9.40
C LYS A 19 -11.95 -3.56 8.45
N GLY A 20 -12.06 -4.75 7.88
CA GLY A 20 -13.14 -5.11 6.99
C GLY A 20 -12.86 -4.88 5.51
N CYS A 21 -11.61 -4.57 5.17
CA CYS A 21 -11.25 -4.36 3.77
C CYS A 21 -11.07 -5.66 3.00
N ARG A 22 -11.38 -5.62 1.71
CA ARG A 22 -10.86 -6.58 0.76
C ARG A 22 -9.49 -6.07 0.33
N VAL A 23 -8.51 -6.96 0.23
CA VAL A 23 -7.14 -6.59 -0.12
C VAL A 23 -6.66 -7.43 -1.29
N VAL A 24 -6.16 -6.75 -2.31
CA VAL A 24 -5.56 -7.39 -3.47
C VAL A 24 -4.06 -7.11 -3.45
N LYS A 25 -3.25 -8.15 -3.52
CA LYS A 25 -1.80 -8.01 -3.67
C LYS A 25 -1.51 -7.93 -5.16
N ASN A 26 -0.91 -6.82 -5.58
CA ASN A 26 -0.59 -6.59 -6.98
C ASN A 26 0.77 -7.19 -7.30
N ASP A 27 0.76 -8.46 -7.68
CA ASP A 27 1.95 -9.23 -7.96
C ASP A 27 2.63 -8.69 -9.23
N PRO A 28 3.97 -8.52 -9.24
CA PRO A 28 4.69 -8.02 -10.42
C PRO A 28 4.87 -9.08 -11.51
N LEU A 29 3.79 -9.74 -11.89
CA LEU A 29 3.81 -10.73 -12.96
C LEU A 29 3.69 -10.08 -14.34
N ILE A 30 3.93 -10.89 -15.36
CA ILE A 30 3.87 -10.47 -16.75
C ILE A 30 2.51 -9.82 -17.06
N GLY A 31 2.54 -8.72 -17.80
CA GLY A 31 1.33 -8.00 -18.20
C GLY A 31 0.90 -6.92 -17.24
N ARG A 32 1.58 -6.77 -16.13
CA ARG A 32 1.25 -5.75 -15.17
C ARG A 32 1.78 -4.39 -15.56
N GLN A 33 1.09 -3.35 -15.12
CA GLN A 33 1.55 -1.98 -15.29
C GLN A 33 2.79 -1.74 -14.44
N LYS A 34 3.79 -1.08 -15.01
CA LYS A 34 4.99 -0.71 -14.27
C LYS A 34 4.62 0.24 -13.13
N GLY A 35 5.18 -0.04 -11.97
CA GLY A 35 5.04 0.83 -10.82
C GLY A 35 3.72 0.73 -10.07
N ILE A 36 2.84 -0.21 -10.45
CA ILE A 36 1.58 -0.38 -9.71
C ILE A 36 1.90 -0.70 -8.24
N PRO A 37 1.25 -0.03 -7.27
CA PRO A 37 1.51 -0.27 -5.85
C PRO A 37 1.24 -1.71 -5.44
N ASP A 38 1.92 -2.16 -4.37
CA ASP A 38 1.87 -3.55 -3.91
C ASP A 38 0.48 -4.02 -3.50
N LEU A 39 -0.30 -3.13 -2.89
CA LEU A 39 -1.61 -3.48 -2.35
C LEU A 39 -2.68 -2.52 -2.86
N THR A 40 -3.85 -3.08 -3.16
CA THR A 40 -5.07 -2.29 -3.35
C THR A 40 -6.09 -2.79 -2.34
N PHE A 41 -6.80 -1.89 -1.69
CA PHE A 41 -7.84 -2.26 -0.72
C PHE A 41 -9.16 -1.58 -1.03
N PHE A 42 -10.24 -2.24 -0.62
CA PHE A 42 -11.60 -1.77 -0.88
C PHE A 42 -12.47 -1.97 0.34
N LYS A 43 -13.30 -1.00 0.64
CA LYS A 43 -14.32 -1.13 1.68
C LYS A 43 -15.42 -0.09 1.45
N ASP A 44 -16.69 -0.55 1.37
CA ASP A 44 -17.86 0.33 1.34
C ASP A 44 -17.76 1.46 0.29
N GLY A 45 -17.31 1.11 -0.90
CA GLY A 45 -17.18 2.08 -2.00
C GLY A 45 -15.91 2.91 -1.96
N MET A 46 -15.13 2.80 -0.90
CA MET A 46 -13.84 3.48 -0.76
C MET A 46 -12.72 2.53 -1.19
N TRP A 47 -11.67 3.05 -1.79
CA TRP A 47 -10.51 2.25 -2.20
C TRP A 47 -9.23 3.04 -1.98
N GLY A 48 -8.14 2.32 -1.98
CA GLY A 48 -6.82 2.95 -1.91
C GLY A 48 -5.73 2.00 -2.33
N MET A 49 -4.54 2.54 -2.52
CA MET A 49 -3.38 1.77 -2.92
C MET A 49 -2.20 2.11 -2.01
N LEU A 50 -1.45 1.08 -1.64
CA LEU A 50 -0.27 1.24 -0.78
C LEU A 50 0.95 0.60 -1.42
N GLU A 51 2.03 1.36 -1.50
CA GLU A 51 3.31 0.85 -1.94
C GLU A 51 4.16 0.56 -0.71
N ILE A 52 4.57 -0.69 -0.55
CA ILE A 52 5.31 -1.16 0.62
C ILE A 52 6.80 -0.96 0.40
N LYS A 53 7.47 -0.34 1.36
CA LYS A 53 8.90 -0.14 1.36
C LYS A 53 9.50 -0.64 2.67
N ALA A 54 10.78 -1.01 2.64
CA ALA A 54 11.46 -1.45 3.85
C ALA A 54 11.80 -0.27 4.76
N ALA A 55 12.07 0.89 4.16
CA ALA A 55 12.46 2.10 4.90
C ALA A 55 12.15 3.34 4.06
N GLU A 56 12.23 4.50 4.70
CA GLU A 56 11.94 5.79 4.05
C GLU A 56 12.83 6.04 2.84
N ASP A 57 14.10 5.65 2.91
CA ASP A 57 15.07 5.88 1.86
C ASP A 57 15.17 4.72 0.84
N SER A 58 14.23 3.79 0.86
CA SER A 58 14.21 2.71 -0.13
C SER A 58 13.99 3.29 -1.52
N ASP A 59 14.66 2.68 -2.51
CA ASP A 59 14.53 3.11 -3.90
C ASP A 59 13.11 2.96 -4.42
N LYS A 60 12.68 3.91 -5.26
CA LYS A 60 11.39 3.85 -5.92
C LYS A 60 11.61 3.45 -7.37
N GLN A 61 10.83 2.47 -7.81
CA GLN A 61 10.88 2.02 -9.19
C GLN A 61 10.15 3.00 -10.11
N PRO A 62 10.48 3.02 -11.41
CA PRO A 62 9.78 3.89 -12.36
C PRO A 62 8.26 3.71 -12.29
N GLY A 63 7.55 4.79 -12.25
CA GLY A 63 6.09 4.79 -12.23
C GLY A 63 5.45 4.69 -10.87
N GLN A 64 6.19 4.30 -9.82
CA GLN A 64 5.61 4.16 -8.47
C GLN A 64 5.08 5.48 -7.92
N GLU A 65 5.86 6.55 -8.06
CA GLU A 65 5.43 7.86 -7.54
C GLU A 65 4.18 8.35 -8.26
N GLU A 66 4.13 8.14 -9.58
CA GLU A 66 2.96 8.56 -10.37
C GLU A 66 1.71 7.78 -9.96
N TRP A 67 1.84 6.47 -9.76
CA TRP A 67 0.72 5.64 -9.34
C TRP A 67 0.20 6.04 -7.95
N VAL A 68 1.11 6.22 -7.00
CA VAL A 68 0.73 6.60 -5.64
C VAL A 68 0.06 7.96 -5.63
N LYS A 69 0.63 8.91 -6.37
CA LYS A 69 0.06 10.26 -6.48
C LYS A 69 -1.35 10.20 -7.07
N TRP A 70 -1.51 9.46 -8.17
CA TRP A 70 -2.81 9.32 -8.81
C TRP A 70 -3.84 8.70 -7.86
N ALA A 71 -3.44 7.64 -7.14
CA ALA A 71 -4.34 6.99 -6.19
C ALA A 71 -4.74 7.95 -5.07
N ASP A 72 -3.80 8.73 -4.57
CA ASP A 72 -4.08 9.68 -3.50
C ASP A 72 -4.99 10.81 -3.96
N GLU A 73 -4.83 11.25 -5.20
CA GLU A 73 -5.69 12.30 -5.77
C GLU A 73 -7.11 11.81 -6.01
N ASN A 74 -7.29 10.53 -6.26
CA ASN A 74 -8.61 9.97 -6.60
C ASN A 74 -9.28 9.23 -5.44
N SER A 75 -8.52 8.80 -4.45
CA SER A 75 -9.03 8.16 -3.25
C SER A 75 -7.97 8.22 -2.16
N TYR A 76 -7.18 7.15 -1.99
CA TYR A 76 -6.07 7.17 -1.03
C TYR A 76 -4.87 6.46 -1.65
N GLY A 77 -3.70 7.08 -1.57
CA GLY A 77 -2.46 6.45 -2.01
C GLY A 77 -1.32 6.87 -1.11
N ALA A 78 -0.45 5.93 -0.77
CA ALA A 78 0.68 6.22 0.09
C ALA A 78 1.81 5.21 -0.09
N PHE A 79 3.04 5.70 0.13
CA PHE A 79 4.17 4.84 0.42
C PHE A 79 4.16 4.57 1.91
N VAL A 80 4.45 3.34 2.31
CA VAL A 80 4.42 2.98 3.72
C VAL A 80 5.61 2.10 4.06
N TRP A 81 6.22 2.37 5.21
CA TRP A 81 7.34 1.60 5.77
C TRP A 81 7.13 1.47 7.27
N PRO A 82 7.84 0.52 7.93
CA PRO A 82 7.64 0.29 9.37
C PRO A 82 8.00 1.51 10.20
N GLY A 83 7.38 1.62 11.36
CA GLY A 83 7.65 2.65 12.34
C GLY A 83 6.67 3.81 12.27
N ALA A 84 7.18 5.02 12.40
CA ALA A 84 6.34 6.22 12.48
C ALA A 84 5.45 6.41 11.25
N ARG A 85 5.97 6.09 10.06
CA ARG A 85 5.18 6.23 8.83
C ARG A 85 3.97 5.29 8.84
N TRP A 86 4.16 4.05 9.29
CA TRP A 86 3.06 3.10 9.38
C TRP A 86 1.99 3.58 10.37
N LYS A 87 2.43 4.12 11.51
CA LYS A 87 1.48 4.69 12.49
C LYS A 87 0.68 5.83 11.90
N GLU A 88 1.33 6.69 11.14
CA GLU A 88 0.69 7.83 10.48
C GLU A 88 -0.36 7.37 9.47
N VAL A 89 0.00 6.40 8.63
CA VAL A 89 -0.91 5.85 7.62
C VAL A 89 -2.11 5.17 8.29
N LYS A 90 -1.87 4.38 9.35
CA LYS A 90 -2.95 3.75 10.09
C LYS A 90 -3.93 4.78 10.65
N SER A 91 -3.39 5.86 11.21
CA SER A 91 -4.22 6.91 11.78
C SER A 91 -5.12 7.55 10.72
N GLU A 92 -4.56 7.82 9.53
CA GLU A 92 -5.34 8.36 8.43
C GLU A 92 -6.42 7.39 7.98
N LEU A 93 -6.05 6.13 7.81
CA LEU A 93 -6.99 5.11 7.34
C LEU A 93 -8.10 4.83 8.36
N GLU A 94 -7.79 4.88 9.65
CA GLU A 94 -8.82 4.68 10.68
C GLU A 94 -9.93 5.72 10.61
N GLN A 95 -9.62 6.92 10.14
CA GLN A 95 -10.64 7.95 9.96
C GLN A 95 -11.48 7.73 8.70
N MET A 96 -10.97 6.95 7.75
CA MET A 96 -11.64 6.72 6.47
C MET A 96 -12.40 5.40 6.43
N LEU A 97 -11.97 4.43 7.20
CA LEU A 97 -12.52 3.06 7.17
C LEU A 97 -13.59 2.80 8.31
#